data_01ac408e13bd9fc25464b62b9db482fe
#
_entry.id   01ac408e13bd9fc25464b62b9db482fe
#
_cell.length_a   1.000
_cell.length_b   1.000
_cell.length_c   1.000
_cell.angle_alpha   90.00
_cell.angle_beta   90.00
_cell.angle_gamma   90.00
#
_symmetry.space_group_name_H-M   'P 1'
#
loop_
_entity.id
_entity.type
_entity.pdbx_description
1 polymer ?
#
loop_
_entity_poly.entity_id
_entity_poly.type
_entity_poly.pdbx_seq_one_letter_code
_entity_poly.pdbx_strand_id
1 'polypeptide(L)'
;MNNSIELINLSKSYNDKVAVKNISFQVKENEIIGLLGPNGCGKTTTIAMILGLLKPTNGKILINNKDIELHKISLLHKMNFISPYIELPKKLTVKENLIVYGKLYDVKNLSDRIDHLCNELRLKNFLNKITGELSSGQKNRVSLAKAFINDPNILLLDEPTA
;
A
#
# COMPACT_ATOMS: atom_id res chain seq x y z
N MET A 1 -4.42 -9.35 -21.95
CA MET A 1 -3.83 -8.53 -20.87
C MET A 1 -4.49 -8.96 -19.58
N ASN A 2 -3.70 -9.28 -18.57
CA ASN A 2 -4.25 -9.72 -17.29
C ASN A 2 -4.65 -8.51 -16.44
N ASN A 3 -5.75 -8.63 -15.69
CA ASN A 3 -6.15 -7.62 -14.72
C ASN A 3 -5.35 -7.83 -13.42
N SER A 4 -4.66 -6.78 -12.96
CA SER A 4 -4.01 -6.78 -11.65
C SER A 4 -5.02 -6.63 -10.51
N ILE A 5 -6.05 -5.78 -10.72
CA ILE A 5 -7.16 -5.58 -9.78
C ILE A 5 -8.47 -5.56 -10.56
N GLU A 6 -9.49 -6.23 -10.04
CA GLU A 6 -10.85 -6.16 -10.57
C GLU A 6 -11.86 -6.05 -9.43
N LEU A 7 -12.67 -5.01 -9.44
CA LEU A 7 -13.79 -4.80 -8.53
C LEU A 7 -15.09 -5.10 -9.28
N ILE A 8 -15.95 -5.93 -8.69
CA ILE A 8 -17.19 -6.36 -9.30
C ILE A 8 -18.35 -6.04 -8.36
N ASN A 9 -19.20 -5.08 -8.76
CA ASN A 9 -20.40 -4.63 -8.03
C ASN A 9 -20.15 -4.35 -6.55
N LEU A 10 -18.99 -3.75 -6.24
CA LEU A 10 -18.49 -3.56 -4.89
C LEU A 10 -19.31 -2.51 -4.15
N SER A 11 -19.80 -2.87 -2.98
CA SER A 11 -20.56 -1.97 -2.10
C SER A 11 -20.12 -2.12 -0.65
N LYS A 12 -20.17 -1.00 0.09
CA LYS A 12 -19.96 -0.99 1.55
C LYS A 12 -20.96 -0.10 2.22
N SER A 13 -21.69 -0.67 3.18
CA SER A 13 -22.59 0.05 4.07
C SER A 13 -22.15 -0.16 5.52
N TYR A 14 -22.34 0.89 6.33
CA TYR A 14 -22.19 0.88 7.79
C TYR A 14 -23.55 1.27 8.37
N ASN A 15 -24.24 0.30 8.96
CA ASN A 15 -25.63 0.47 9.37
C ASN A 15 -26.45 1.04 8.19
N ASP A 16 -27.09 2.20 8.36
CA ASP A 16 -27.93 2.84 7.34
C ASP A 16 -27.16 3.75 6.38
N LYS A 17 -25.83 3.92 6.56
CA LYS A 17 -25.01 4.79 5.72
C LYS A 17 -24.24 4.01 4.67
N VAL A 18 -24.51 4.29 3.39
CA VAL A 18 -23.77 3.73 2.27
C VAL A 18 -22.48 4.53 2.06
N ALA A 19 -21.33 3.88 2.23
CA ALA A 19 -20.01 4.48 2.01
C ALA A 19 -19.49 4.26 0.58
N VAL A 20 -19.78 3.08 0.00
CA VAL A 20 -19.45 2.75 -1.40
C VAL A 20 -20.67 2.09 -2.01
N LYS A 21 -21.13 2.57 -3.18
CA LYS A 21 -22.36 2.12 -3.83
C LYS A 21 -22.07 1.54 -5.21
N ASN A 22 -22.07 0.21 -5.29
CA ASN A 22 -22.05 -0.57 -6.54
C ASN A 22 -21.00 -0.10 -7.57
N ILE A 23 -19.73 -0.07 -7.18
CA ILE A 23 -18.65 0.29 -8.09
C ILE A 23 -18.05 -0.95 -8.74
N SER A 24 -17.71 -0.82 -10.04
CA SER A 24 -16.98 -1.84 -10.80
C SER A 24 -15.94 -1.15 -11.66
N PHE A 25 -14.70 -1.61 -11.58
CA PHE A 25 -13.62 -1.20 -12.46
C PHE A 25 -12.49 -2.23 -12.46
N GLN A 26 -11.58 -2.09 -13.41
CA GLN A 26 -10.41 -2.95 -13.57
C GLN A 26 -9.15 -2.11 -13.68
N VAL A 27 -8.05 -2.62 -13.13
CA VAL A 27 -6.70 -2.08 -13.29
C VAL A 27 -5.86 -3.16 -13.96
N LYS A 28 -5.28 -2.84 -15.12
CA LYS A 28 -4.43 -3.78 -15.88
C LYS A 28 -3.01 -3.77 -15.33
N GLU A 29 -2.22 -4.76 -15.72
CA GLU A 29 -0.78 -4.75 -15.46
C GLU A 29 -0.12 -3.50 -16.08
N ASN A 30 0.80 -2.89 -15.31
CA ASN A 30 1.51 -1.66 -15.69
C ASN A 30 0.61 -0.42 -15.92
N GLU A 31 -0.59 -0.42 -15.35
CA GLU A 31 -1.50 0.71 -15.41
C GLU A 31 -1.49 1.51 -14.10
N ILE A 32 -1.63 2.84 -14.22
CA ILE A 32 -1.79 3.75 -13.08
C ILE A 32 -3.21 4.32 -13.14
N ILE A 33 -3.99 4.10 -12.08
CA ILE A 33 -5.35 4.64 -11.96
C ILE A 33 -5.45 5.55 -10.74
N GLY A 34 -6.10 6.72 -10.92
CA GLY A 34 -6.45 7.64 -9.85
C GLY A 34 -7.91 7.49 -9.42
N LEU A 35 -8.15 7.27 -8.12
CA LEU A 35 -9.47 7.37 -7.52
C LEU A 35 -9.72 8.82 -7.13
N LEU A 36 -10.54 9.53 -7.91
CA LEU A 36 -10.86 10.94 -7.69
C LEU A 36 -12.24 11.10 -7.06
N GLY A 37 -12.39 12.12 -6.24
CA GLY A 37 -13.67 12.45 -5.61
C GLY A 37 -13.52 13.27 -4.32
N PRO A 38 -14.59 13.91 -3.83
CA PRO A 38 -14.57 14.71 -2.61
C PRO A 38 -14.26 13.86 -1.36
N ASN A 39 -13.95 14.53 -0.26
CA ASN A 39 -13.74 13.85 1.02
C ASN A 39 -15.02 13.13 1.46
N GLY A 40 -14.88 11.90 1.95
CA GLY A 40 -15.99 11.08 2.37
C GLY A 40 -16.72 10.31 1.25
N CYS A 41 -16.28 10.41 -0.02
CA CYS A 41 -16.91 9.66 -1.12
C CYS A 41 -16.53 8.16 -1.19
N GLY A 42 -15.76 7.64 -0.22
CA GLY A 42 -15.43 6.21 -0.12
C GLY A 42 -14.09 5.79 -0.70
N LYS A 43 -13.17 6.71 -1.07
CA LYS A 43 -11.83 6.37 -1.60
C LYS A 43 -11.05 5.47 -0.64
N THR A 44 -10.79 5.93 0.58
CA THR A 44 -10.08 5.16 1.62
C THR A 44 -10.81 3.86 1.97
N THR A 45 -12.16 3.86 1.99
CA THR A 45 -12.96 2.65 2.18
C THR A 45 -12.72 1.63 1.06
N THR A 46 -12.66 2.10 -0.19
CA THR A 46 -12.38 1.24 -1.34
C THR A 46 -10.98 0.65 -1.27
N ILE A 47 -9.97 1.48 -0.95
CA ILE A 47 -8.58 1.02 -0.74
C ILE A 47 -8.51 -0.01 0.40
N ALA A 48 -9.18 0.24 1.53
CA ALA A 48 -9.22 -0.70 2.65
C ALA A 48 -9.86 -2.05 2.27
N MET A 49 -10.87 -2.06 1.39
CA MET A 49 -11.45 -3.29 0.85
C MET A 49 -10.48 -4.01 -0.09
N ILE A 50 -9.77 -3.30 -0.97
CA ILE A 50 -8.75 -3.87 -1.87
C ILE A 50 -7.59 -4.49 -1.05
N LEU A 51 -7.23 -3.91 0.09
CA LEU A 51 -6.24 -4.47 1.03
C LEU A 51 -6.79 -5.62 1.88
N GLY A 52 -8.06 -5.98 1.73
CA GLY A 52 -8.69 -6.99 2.57
C GLY A 52 -8.75 -6.61 4.07
N LEU A 53 -8.55 -5.33 4.42
CA LEU A 53 -8.69 -4.82 5.78
C LEU A 53 -10.16 -4.65 6.15
N LEU A 54 -11.00 -4.49 5.15
CA LEU A 54 -12.43 -4.28 5.29
C LEU A 54 -13.18 -5.23 4.35
N LYS A 55 -14.14 -5.99 4.90
CA LYS A 55 -14.98 -6.86 4.08
C LYS A 55 -16.07 -6.04 3.37
N PRO A 56 -16.28 -6.22 2.05
CA PRO A 56 -17.41 -5.64 1.34
C PRO A 56 -18.75 -6.10 1.93
N THR A 57 -19.78 -5.26 1.81
CA THR A 57 -21.17 -5.67 2.10
C THR A 57 -21.72 -6.50 0.94
N ASN A 58 -21.40 -6.10 -0.31
CA ASN A 58 -21.76 -6.83 -1.52
C ASN A 58 -20.62 -6.70 -2.55
N GLY A 59 -20.64 -7.59 -3.53
CA GLY A 59 -19.62 -7.65 -4.59
C GLY A 59 -18.38 -8.43 -4.18
N LYS A 60 -17.36 -8.40 -5.03
CA LYS A 60 -16.09 -9.10 -4.79
C LYS A 60 -14.91 -8.35 -5.39
N ILE A 61 -13.72 -8.68 -4.92
CA ILE A 61 -12.45 -8.12 -5.38
C ILE A 61 -11.56 -9.27 -5.80
N LEU A 62 -11.08 -9.20 -7.05
CA LEU A 62 -10.08 -10.12 -7.57
C LEU A 62 -8.75 -9.38 -7.70
N ILE A 63 -7.69 -10.02 -7.22
CA ILE A 63 -6.30 -9.58 -7.40
C ILE A 63 -5.59 -10.67 -8.19
N ASN A 64 -5.07 -10.33 -9.37
CA ASN A 64 -4.48 -11.30 -10.31
C ASN A 64 -5.41 -12.52 -10.52
N ASN A 65 -6.71 -12.26 -10.77
CA ASN A 65 -7.78 -13.24 -10.94
C ASN A 65 -8.07 -14.15 -9.72
N LYS A 66 -7.54 -13.83 -8.53
CA LYS A 66 -7.78 -14.56 -7.29
C LYS A 66 -8.61 -13.71 -6.33
N ASP A 67 -9.60 -14.31 -5.71
CA ASP A 67 -10.43 -13.65 -4.71
C ASP A 67 -9.60 -13.27 -3.47
N ILE A 68 -9.63 -11.98 -3.10
CA ILE A 68 -8.88 -11.47 -1.95
C ILE A 68 -9.33 -12.09 -0.61
N GLU A 69 -10.62 -12.43 -0.47
CA GLU A 69 -11.11 -13.05 0.76
C GLU A 69 -10.54 -14.45 0.96
N LEU A 70 -10.34 -15.21 -0.13
CA LEU A 70 -9.87 -16.59 -0.09
C LEU A 70 -8.32 -16.69 -0.08
N HIS A 71 -7.63 -15.73 -0.67
CA HIS A 71 -6.19 -15.79 -0.89
C HIS A 71 -5.41 -14.64 -0.24
N LYS A 72 -5.99 -14.00 0.78
CA LYS A 72 -5.51 -12.75 1.38
C LYS A 72 -4.00 -12.75 1.66
N ILE A 73 -3.49 -13.71 2.41
CA ILE A 73 -2.09 -13.73 2.86
C ILE A 73 -1.15 -13.73 1.65
N SER A 74 -1.36 -14.66 0.71
CA SER A 74 -0.48 -14.80 -0.47
C SER A 74 -0.52 -13.58 -1.39
N LEU A 75 -1.67 -12.91 -1.50
CA LEU A 75 -1.82 -11.72 -2.31
C LEU A 75 -1.17 -10.50 -1.67
N LEU A 76 -1.36 -10.30 -0.37
CA LEU A 76 -0.79 -9.16 0.35
C LEU A 76 0.75 -9.18 0.39
N HIS A 77 1.41 -10.34 0.30
CA HIS A 77 2.86 -10.42 0.16
C HIS A 77 3.40 -9.72 -1.10
N LYS A 78 2.59 -9.56 -2.13
CA LYS A 78 2.93 -8.90 -3.40
C LYS A 78 2.26 -7.54 -3.56
N MET A 79 1.71 -7.01 -2.50
CA MET A 79 1.09 -5.70 -2.44
C MET A 79 1.75 -4.84 -1.36
N ASN A 80 1.69 -3.53 -1.53
CA ASN A 80 2.04 -2.61 -0.46
C ASN A 80 1.17 -1.35 -0.52
N PHE A 81 1.23 -0.56 0.55
CA PHE A 81 0.35 0.57 0.76
C PHE A 81 1.07 1.72 1.45
N ILE A 82 0.79 2.95 1.00
CA ILE A 82 1.21 4.19 1.64
C ILE A 82 -0.03 5.00 1.98
N SER A 83 -0.06 5.50 3.20
CA SER A 83 -1.06 6.46 3.68
C SER A 83 -0.40 7.43 4.65
N PRO A 84 -0.81 8.70 4.68
CA PRO A 84 -0.29 9.68 5.62
C PRO A 84 -0.59 9.32 7.09
N TYR A 85 -1.58 8.44 7.30
CA TYR A 85 -1.98 7.98 8.65
C TYR A 85 -1.14 6.82 9.18
N ILE A 86 -0.26 6.23 8.37
CA ILE A 86 0.62 5.12 8.77
C ILE A 86 2.03 5.64 8.93
N GLU A 87 2.38 5.99 10.17
CA GLU A 87 3.71 6.44 10.50
C GLU A 87 4.68 5.27 10.71
N LEU A 88 5.93 5.49 10.32
CA LEU A 88 7.03 4.59 10.67
C LEU A 88 7.39 4.72 12.16
N PRO A 89 7.85 3.64 12.82
CA PRO A 89 8.37 3.69 14.18
C PRO A 89 9.40 4.80 14.36
N LYS A 90 9.00 5.85 15.11
CA LYS A 90 9.77 7.09 15.25
C LYS A 90 11.10 6.93 16.00
N LYS A 91 11.22 5.91 16.86
CA LYS A 91 12.41 5.65 17.69
C LYS A 91 13.48 4.82 16.99
N LEU A 92 13.15 4.21 15.86
CA LEU A 92 14.09 3.44 15.05
C LEU A 92 14.78 4.33 14.02
N THR A 93 16.00 3.98 13.66
CA THR A 93 16.69 4.55 12.51
C THR A 93 15.98 4.16 11.20
N VAL A 94 16.27 4.86 10.12
CA VAL A 94 15.77 4.50 8.78
C VAL A 94 16.18 3.08 8.43
N LYS A 95 17.45 2.70 8.67
CA LYS A 95 17.96 1.36 8.40
C LYS A 95 17.20 0.28 9.18
N GLU A 96 16.99 0.49 10.47
CA GLU A 96 16.25 -0.46 11.31
C GLU A 96 14.80 -0.61 10.86
N ASN A 97 14.14 0.50 10.51
CA ASN A 97 12.79 0.44 9.94
C ASN A 97 12.76 -0.45 8.67
N LEU A 98 13.66 -0.22 7.72
CA LEU A 98 13.70 -1.01 6.48
C LEU A 98 14.02 -2.48 6.75
N ILE A 99 14.89 -2.79 7.73
CA ILE A 99 15.17 -4.17 8.14
C ILE A 99 13.93 -4.84 8.76
N VAL A 100 13.20 -4.14 9.62
CA VAL A 100 11.98 -4.68 10.25
C VAL A 100 10.94 -5.00 9.18
N TYR A 101 10.63 -4.06 8.29
CA TYR A 101 9.66 -4.30 7.23
C TYR A 101 10.13 -5.36 6.23
N GLY A 102 11.40 -5.36 5.85
CA GLY A 102 11.95 -6.40 4.97
C GLY A 102 11.83 -7.80 5.55
N LYS A 103 12.06 -7.95 6.86
CA LYS A 103 11.84 -9.24 7.56
C LYS A 103 10.37 -9.62 7.67
N LEU A 104 9.46 -8.66 7.90
CA LEU A 104 8.02 -8.92 7.94
C LEU A 104 7.47 -9.44 6.58
N TYR A 105 8.07 -9.03 5.48
CA TYR A 105 7.72 -9.49 4.13
C TYR A 105 8.58 -10.67 3.65
N ASP A 106 9.46 -11.22 4.49
CA ASP A 106 10.39 -12.31 4.15
C ASP A 106 11.22 -12.01 2.89
N VAL A 107 11.74 -10.78 2.80
CA VAL A 107 12.53 -10.33 1.66
C VAL A 107 13.88 -11.03 1.64
N LYS A 108 14.13 -11.80 0.57
CA LYS A 108 15.43 -12.43 0.31
C LYS A 108 16.46 -11.37 -0.07
N ASN A 109 17.74 -11.63 0.31
CA ASN A 109 18.85 -10.69 0.06
C ASN A 109 18.52 -9.25 0.51
N LEU A 110 17.98 -9.14 1.72
CA LEU A 110 17.46 -7.88 2.26
C LEU A 110 18.49 -6.75 2.27
N SER A 111 19.77 -7.06 2.50
CA SER A 111 20.84 -6.06 2.49
C SER A 111 20.94 -5.39 1.12
N ASP A 112 21.02 -6.19 0.06
CA ASP A 112 21.16 -5.70 -1.32
C ASP A 112 19.91 -4.91 -1.74
N ARG A 113 18.74 -5.36 -1.30
CA ARG A 113 17.47 -4.65 -1.54
C ARG A 113 17.45 -3.29 -0.86
N ILE A 114 17.89 -3.19 0.38
CA ILE A 114 18.00 -1.91 1.11
C ILE A 114 19.01 -1.00 0.41
N ASP A 115 20.17 -1.49 0.02
CA ASP A 115 21.20 -0.70 -0.66
C ASP A 115 20.69 -0.16 -2.01
N HIS A 116 19.97 -0.97 -2.77
CA HIS A 116 19.32 -0.54 -4.01
C HIS A 116 18.34 0.60 -3.75
N LEU A 117 17.40 0.44 -2.82
CA LEU A 117 16.42 1.47 -2.46
C LEU A 117 17.08 2.74 -1.90
N CYS A 118 18.17 2.58 -1.14
CA CYS A 118 18.94 3.72 -0.63
C CYS A 118 19.58 4.54 -1.74
N ASN A 119 20.01 3.90 -2.83
CA ASN A 119 20.55 4.60 -4.01
C ASN A 119 19.43 5.32 -4.77
N GLU A 120 18.36 4.62 -5.12
CA GLU A 120 17.25 5.17 -5.91
C GLU A 120 16.56 6.35 -5.20
N LEU A 121 16.27 6.19 -3.92
CA LEU A 121 15.52 7.17 -3.13
C LEU A 121 16.43 8.15 -2.37
N ARG A 122 17.75 8.10 -2.59
CA ARG A 122 18.75 8.99 -2.00
C ARG A 122 18.69 9.02 -0.46
N LEU A 123 18.66 7.84 0.18
CA LEU A 123 18.53 7.72 1.63
C LEU A 123 19.89 7.68 2.36
N LYS A 124 21.01 7.47 1.67
CA LYS A 124 22.35 7.22 2.27
C LYS A 124 22.73 8.23 3.35
N ASN A 125 22.47 9.52 3.10
CA ASN A 125 22.90 10.60 4.01
C ASN A 125 22.14 10.63 5.35
N PHE A 126 21.04 9.90 5.49
CA PHE A 126 20.25 9.85 6.72
C PHE A 126 19.79 8.43 7.08
N LEU A 127 20.43 7.40 6.50
CA LEU A 127 20.10 6.01 6.75
C LEU A 127 20.20 5.61 8.23
N ASN A 128 21.17 6.20 8.94
CA ASN A 128 21.41 5.97 10.37
C ASN A 128 20.72 6.99 11.28
N LYS A 129 19.97 7.94 10.73
CA LYS A 129 19.20 8.90 11.53
C LYS A 129 17.92 8.27 12.07
N ILE A 130 17.52 8.69 13.25
CA ILE A 130 16.23 8.31 13.86
C ILE A 130 15.09 8.88 13.00
N THR A 131 14.11 8.05 12.66
CA THR A 131 13.03 8.39 11.75
C THR A 131 12.19 9.58 12.26
N GLY A 132 12.06 9.73 13.58
CA GLY A 132 11.37 10.86 14.21
C GLY A 132 11.97 12.22 13.89
N GLU A 133 13.29 12.30 13.65
CA GLU A 133 14.06 13.53 13.43
C GLU A 133 14.13 13.95 11.96
N LEU A 134 13.52 13.18 11.06
CA LEU A 134 13.54 13.46 9.62
C LEU A 134 12.59 14.57 9.25
N SER A 135 12.96 15.36 8.24
CA SER A 135 12.04 16.29 7.58
C SER A 135 10.89 15.55 6.90
N SER A 136 9.77 16.21 6.61
CA SER A 136 8.63 15.62 5.90
C SER A 136 9.03 14.99 4.57
N GLY A 137 9.83 15.67 3.75
CA GLY A 137 10.33 15.13 2.50
C GLY A 137 11.26 13.91 2.67
N GLN A 138 12.05 13.85 3.76
CA GLN A 138 12.84 12.66 4.09
C GLN A 138 11.94 11.52 4.54
N LYS A 139 10.93 11.79 5.39
CA LYS A 139 9.93 10.79 5.81
C LYS A 139 9.19 10.20 4.62
N ASN A 140 8.77 11.02 3.66
CA ASN A 140 8.11 10.54 2.45
C ASN A 140 9.00 9.59 1.65
N ARG A 141 10.28 9.91 1.48
CA ARG A 141 11.23 9.00 0.81
C ARG A 141 11.42 7.68 1.55
N VAL A 142 11.47 7.68 2.88
CA VAL A 142 11.56 6.45 3.68
C VAL A 142 10.26 5.64 3.59
N SER A 143 9.11 6.29 3.59
CA SER A 143 7.81 5.63 3.39
C SER A 143 7.72 4.96 2.02
N LEU A 144 8.24 5.61 0.97
CA LEU A 144 8.37 5.00 -0.36
C LEU A 144 9.31 3.79 -0.34
N ALA A 145 10.49 3.91 0.30
CA ALA A 145 11.41 2.78 0.43
C ALA A 145 10.77 1.59 1.15
N LYS A 146 10.05 1.85 2.24
CA LYS A 146 9.27 0.83 2.95
C LYS A 146 8.23 0.19 2.04
N ALA A 147 7.54 0.98 1.23
CA ALA A 147 6.50 0.47 0.34
C ALA A 147 7.06 -0.35 -0.82
N PHE A 148 8.28 -0.09 -1.25
CA PHE A 148 8.97 -0.88 -2.29
C PHE A 148 9.80 -2.03 -1.74
N ILE A 149 9.90 -2.22 -0.42
CA ILE A 149 10.84 -3.18 0.19
C ILE A 149 10.61 -4.63 -0.28
N ASN A 150 9.35 -5.02 -0.43
CA ASN A 150 8.94 -6.37 -0.85
C ASN A 150 8.77 -6.52 -2.36
N ASP A 151 9.21 -5.55 -3.17
CA ASP A 151 9.05 -5.53 -4.61
C ASP A 151 7.60 -5.82 -5.04
N PRO A 152 6.65 -4.95 -4.66
CA PRO A 152 5.24 -5.23 -4.85
C PRO A 152 4.84 -5.12 -6.32
N ASN A 153 3.94 -6.02 -6.76
CA ASN A 153 3.30 -5.93 -8.07
C ASN A 153 2.18 -4.88 -8.08
N ILE A 154 1.63 -4.57 -6.91
CA ILE A 154 0.56 -3.60 -6.72
C ILE A 154 0.93 -2.67 -5.57
N LEU A 155 0.97 -1.37 -5.87
CA LEU A 155 1.17 -0.32 -4.87
C LEU A 155 -0.07 0.56 -4.80
N LEU A 156 -0.63 0.68 -3.61
CA LEU A 156 -1.78 1.55 -3.32
C LEU A 156 -1.29 2.80 -2.59
N LEU A 157 -1.78 3.95 -3.01
CA LEU A 157 -1.43 5.25 -2.42
C LEU A 157 -2.72 5.96 -2.00
N ASP A 158 -2.84 6.31 -0.73
CA ASP A 158 -3.93 7.12 -0.20
C ASP A 158 -3.36 8.49 0.19
N GLU A 159 -3.81 9.54 -0.47
CA GLU A 159 -3.36 10.93 -0.29
C GLU A 159 -1.82 11.09 -0.26
N PRO A 160 -1.08 10.65 -1.28
CA PRO A 160 0.39 10.56 -1.23
C PRO A 160 1.11 11.92 -1.16
N THR A 161 0.39 13.03 -1.32
CA THR A 161 0.92 14.41 -1.33
C THR A 161 0.40 15.27 -0.18
N ALA A 162 -0.31 14.68 0.76
CA ALA A 162 -0.83 15.39 1.94
C ALA A 162 0.27 15.66 2.98
#